data_a6f4b866b3dc6751347074c17a35c24f
#
_entry.id   a6f4b866b3dc6751347074c17a35c24f
#
_cell.length_a   1.000
_cell.length_b   1.000
_cell.length_c   1.000
_cell.angle_alpha   90.00
_cell.angle_beta   90.00
_cell.angle_gamma   90.00
#
_symmetry.space_group_name_H-M   'P 1'
#
loop_
_entity.id
_entity.type
_entity.pdbx_description
1 polymer ?
#
loop_
_entity_poly.entity_id
_entity_poly.type
_entity_poly.pdbx_seq_one_letter_code
_entity_poly.pdbx_strand_id
1 'polypeptide(L)'
;MQIENGAADSYLKSWAKVMMAYGHLIIFAPLDEMNRSWNAYSGDPNAFKAVWVRVHGFFAGVLSVQFAFGVYNGSVPVTADNGLTGYYPGGNFVDLVGVDGFNFGGQTWAQVFSGAL
;
A
#
# COMPACT_ATOMS: atom_id res chain seq x y z
N MET A 1 8.85 11.61 6.81
CA MET A 1 7.48 11.11 7.13
C MET A 1 7.42 10.70 8.62
N GLN A 2 6.32 10.84 9.32
CA GLN A 2 6.25 10.51 10.76
C GLN A 2 6.53 9.03 11.06
N ILE A 3 6.22 8.14 10.13
CA ILE A 3 6.49 6.71 10.27
C ILE A 3 7.99 6.41 10.19
N GLU A 4 8.75 7.11 9.36
CA GLU A 4 10.20 6.88 9.20
C GLU A 4 10.97 7.17 10.47
N ASN A 5 10.62 8.23 11.19
CA ASN A 5 11.29 8.66 12.41
C ASN A 5 10.79 7.97 13.69
N GLY A 6 9.89 7.00 13.56
CA GLY A 6 9.38 6.20 14.67
C GLY A 6 8.24 6.84 15.47
N ALA A 7 7.72 7.99 15.06
CA ALA A 7 6.61 8.63 15.78
C ALA A 7 5.33 7.78 15.81
N ALA A 8 5.17 6.86 14.86
CA ALA A 8 4.02 5.95 14.79
C ALA A 8 4.28 4.55 15.40
N ASP A 9 5.46 4.28 15.94
CA ASP A 9 5.85 2.93 16.37
C ASP A 9 4.91 2.32 17.43
N SER A 10 4.55 3.09 18.45
CA SER A 10 3.63 2.59 19.49
C SER A 10 2.23 2.30 18.92
N TYR A 11 1.76 3.10 17.99
CA TYR A 11 0.50 2.90 17.27
C TYR A 11 0.55 1.61 16.44
N LEU A 12 1.59 1.42 15.64
CA LEU A 12 1.77 0.22 14.81
C LEU A 12 1.88 -1.05 15.66
N LYS A 13 2.63 -1.00 16.78
CA LYS A 13 2.71 -2.11 17.73
C LYS A 13 1.35 -2.45 18.35
N SER A 14 0.53 -1.45 18.66
CA SER A 14 -0.82 -1.70 19.19
C SER A 14 -1.71 -2.39 18.18
N TRP A 15 -1.66 -1.99 16.92
CA TRP A 15 -2.39 -2.65 15.84
C TRP A 15 -1.94 -4.10 15.62
N ALA A 16 -0.64 -4.35 15.60
CA ALA A 16 -0.11 -5.71 15.46
C ALA A 16 -0.63 -6.64 16.58
N LYS A 17 -0.69 -6.14 17.83
CA LYS A 17 -1.28 -6.91 18.96
C LYS A 17 -2.76 -7.20 18.75
N VAL A 18 -3.55 -6.22 18.30
CA VAL A 18 -4.99 -6.39 18.05
C VAL A 18 -5.21 -7.40 16.92
N MET A 19 -4.48 -7.28 15.82
CA MET A 19 -4.59 -8.20 14.68
C MET A 19 -4.17 -9.62 15.06
N MET A 20 -3.13 -9.77 15.87
CA MET A 20 -2.70 -11.07 16.41
C MET A 20 -3.80 -11.68 17.28
N ALA A 21 -4.41 -10.90 18.15
CA ALA A 21 -5.47 -11.37 19.05
C ALA A 21 -6.77 -11.71 18.29
N TYR A 22 -7.03 -11.05 17.18
CA TYR A 22 -8.20 -11.35 16.33
C TYR A 22 -8.12 -12.75 15.73
N GLY A 23 -6.94 -13.22 15.34
CA GLY A 23 -6.66 -14.61 14.98
C GLY A 23 -7.25 -15.11 13.66
N HIS A 24 -7.90 -14.26 12.89
CA HIS A 24 -8.45 -14.58 11.57
C HIS A 24 -7.67 -13.87 10.47
N LEU A 25 -7.79 -14.36 9.22
CA LEU A 25 -7.15 -13.75 8.07
C LEU A 25 -7.56 -12.28 7.93
N ILE A 26 -6.55 -11.43 7.82
CA ILE A 26 -6.67 -9.99 7.57
C ILE A 26 -5.89 -9.66 6.30
N ILE A 27 -6.54 -9.06 5.32
CA ILE A 27 -5.87 -8.41 4.20
C ILE A 27 -5.63 -6.97 4.61
N PHE A 28 -4.36 -6.61 4.77
CA PHE A 28 -3.94 -5.30 5.23
C PHE A 28 -3.29 -4.51 4.09
N ALA A 29 -3.93 -3.43 3.67
CA ALA A 29 -3.45 -2.53 2.63
C ALA A 29 -2.99 -1.19 3.25
N PRO A 30 -1.79 -1.12 3.83
CA PRO A 30 -1.27 0.15 4.33
C PRO A 30 -0.83 1.03 3.16
N LEU A 31 -1.01 2.36 3.28
CA LEU A 31 -0.48 3.33 2.32
C LEU A 31 -0.96 3.08 0.88
N ASP A 32 -2.23 2.78 0.73
CA ASP A 32 -2.87 2.52 -0.55
C ASP A 32 -2.89 3.75 -1.47
N GLU A 33 -3.05 3.51 -2.76
CA GLU A 33 -3.12 4.57 -3.80
C GLU A 33 -1.94 5.58 -3.76
N MET A 34 -0.70 5.12 -3.48
CA MET A 34 0.48 5.98 -3.39
C MET A 34 0.82 6.71 -4.69
N ASN A 35 0.32 6.22 -5.83
CA ASN A 35 0.47 6.82 -7.14
C ASN A 35 -0.51 7.98 -7.43
N ARG A 36 -1.16 8.51 -6.38
CA ARG A 36 -2.06 9.67 -6.42
C ARG A 36 -1.46 10.85 -5.67
N SER A 37 -1.70 12.07 -6.17
CA SER A 37 -1.06 13.29 -5.66
C SER A 37 -1.59 13.79 -4.31
N TRP A 38 -2.72 13.29 -3.85
CA TRP A 38 -3.33 13.77 -2.59
C TRP A 38 -2.86 13.05 -1.33
N ASN A 39 -2.15 11.94 -1.44
CA ASN A 39 -1.64 11.23 -0.30
C ASN A 39 -0.30 11.83 0.17
N ALA A 40 -0.14 11.99 1.48
CA ALA A 40 1.08 12.55 2.07
C ALA A 40 2.34 11.68 1.86
N TYR A 41 2.16 10.44 1.44
CA TYR A 41 3.22 9.45 1.14
C TYR A 41 3.44 9.26 -0.37
N SER A 42 2.79 10.08 -1.21
CA SER A 42 2.99 10.10 -2.67
C SER A 42 4.18 10.98 -3.07
N GLY A 43 4.74 10.74 -4.24
CA GLY A 43 5.77 11.59 -4.84
C GLY A 43 7.21 11.26 -4.45
N ASP A 44 7.43 10.35 -3.50
CA ASP A 44 8.77 9.83 -3.15
C ASP A 44 8.75 8.31 -3.02
N PRO A 45 9.02 7.58 -4.12
CA PRO A 45 9.03 6.11 -4.12
C PRO A 45 10.04 5.50 -3.15
N ASN A 46 11.18 6.15 -2.90
CA ASN A 46 12.20 5.61 -2.00
C ASN A 46 11.76 5.72 -0.54
N ALA A 47 11.26 6.89 -0.14
CA ALA A 47 10.69 7.07 1.20
C ALA A 47 9.49 6.14 1.41
N PHE A 48 8.63 5.99 0.42
CA PHE A 48 7.49 5.06 0.48
C PHE A 48 7.95 3.62 0.75
N LYS A 49 8.93 3.10 -0.02
CA LYS A 49 9.45 1.73 0.17
C LYS A 49 10.06 1.55 1.56
N ALA A 50 10.81 2.53 2.05
CA ALA A 50 11.39 2.47 3.39
C ALA A 50 10.31 2.39 4.48
N VAL A 51 9.27 3.21 4.34
CA VAL A 51 8.11 3.19 5.25
C VAL A 51 7.34 1.86 5.17
N TRP A 52 7.11 1.34 3.96
CA TRP A 52 6.45 0.05 3.77
C TRP A 52 7.18 -1.08 4.49
N VAL A 53 8.49 -1.21 4.26
CA VAL A 53 9.32 -2.22 4.92
C VAL A 53 9.30 -2.07 6.44
N ARG A 54 9.34 -0.83 6.94
CA ARG A 54 9.22 -0.56 8.37
C ARG A 54 7.87 -1.00 8.94
N VAL A 55 6.76 -0.63 8.28
CA VAL A 55 5.42 -1.07 8.68
C VAL A 55 5.32 -2.58 8.67
N HIS A 56 5.73 -3.23 7.58
CA HIS A 56 5.74 -4.70 7.47
C HIS A 56 6.48 -5.36 8.64
N GLY A 57 7.61 -4.78 9.08
CA GLY A 57 8.40 -5.31 10.19
C GLY A 57 7.63 -5.39 11.52
N PHE A 58 6.68 -4.50 11.78
CA PHE A 58 5.84 -4.57 12.99
C PHE A 58 4.85 -5.73 12.97
N PHE A 59 4.52 -6.24 11.79
CA PHE A 59 3.54 -7.32 11.62
C PHE A 59 4.17 -8.68 11.26
N ALA A 60 5.51 -8.76 11.17
CA ALA A 60 6.22 -9.98 10.76
C ALA A 60 5.90 -11.22 11.61
N GLY A 61 5.49 -11.04 12.89
CA GLY A 61 5.04 -12.12 13.77
C GLY A 61 3.53 -12.40 13.73
N VAL A 62 2.76 -11.67 12.93
CA VAL A 62 1.30 -11.82 12.86
C VAL A 62 0.93 -12.64 11.63
N LEU A 63 0.97 -13.97 11.76
CA LEU A 63 0.82 -14.91 10.65
C LEU A 63 -0.54 -14.86 9.93
N SER A 64 -1.54 -14.23 10.54
CA SER A 64 -2.87 -14.04 9.96
C SER A 64 -2.99 -12.80 9.07
N VAL A 65 -1.94 -11.98 8.97
CA VAL A 65 -1.94 -10.75 8.15
C VAL A 65 -1.27 -11.01 6.81
N GLN A 66 -1.97 -10.66 5.73
CA GLN A 66 -1.43 -10.60 4.38
C GLN A 66 -1.33 -9.14 3.93
N PHE A 67 -0.17 -8.74 3.46
CA PHE A 67 0.09 -7.38 2.98
C PHE A 67 -0.35 -7.23 1.53
N ALA A 68 -1.31 -6.32 1.30
CA ALA A 68 -1.80 -5.97 -0.02
C ALA A 68 -1.20 -4.64 -0.49
N PHE A 69 -0.49 -4.67 -1.61
CA PHE A 69 -0.01 -3.46 -2.29
C PHE A 69 -1.14 -2.90 -3.15
N GLY A 70 -1.89 -1.95 -2.60
CA GLY A 70 -3.03 -1.31 -3.24
C GLY A 70 -2.59 -0.12 -4.10
N VAL A 71 -2.94 -0.13 -5.37
CA VAL A 71 -2.60 0.94 -6.31
C VAL A 71 -3.85 1.50 -6.97
N TYR A 72 -3.83 2.79 -7.30
CA TYR A 72 -4.87 3.36 -8.13
C TYR A 72 -4.66 2.95 -9.61
N ASN A 73 -5.74 2.77 -10.36
CA ASN A 73 -5.75 2.29 -11.74
C ASN A 73 -5.01 3.18 -12.76
N GLY A 74 -4.60 4.38 -12.37
CA GLY A 74 -3.80 5.27 -13.20
C GLY A 74 -3.02 6.26 -12.36
N SER A 75 -1.74 6.44 -12.68
CA SER A 75 -0.88 7.37 -11.93
C SER A 75 -1.30 8.83 -12.14
N VAL A 76 -1.33 9.62 -11.06
CA VAL A 76 -1.60 11.06 -11.09
C VAL A 76 -0.58 11.77 -10.18
N PRO A 77 0.34 12.55 -10.74
CA PRO A 77 0.54 12.82 -12.16
C PRO A 77 1.10 11.63 -12.95
N VAL A 78 0.92 11.64 -14.26
CA VAL A 78 1.54 10.64 -15.16
C VAL A 78 2.99 11.07 -15.42
N THR A 79 3.90 10.61 -14.58
CA THR A 79 5.35 10.84 -14.70
C THR A 79 6.09 9.52 -14.51
N ALA A 80 7.33 9.43 -15.00
CA ALA A 80 8.15 8.24 -14.84
C ALA A 80 8.36 7.86 -13.37
N ASP A 81 8.56 8.86 -12.50
CA ASP A 81 8.81 8.68 -11.07
C ASP A 81 7.56 8.26 -10.29
N ASN A 82 6.36 8.48 -10.88
CA ASN A 82 5.09 8.11 -10.27
C ASN A 82 4.53 6.77 -10.81
N GLY A 83 5.36 6.00 -11.50
CA GLY A 83 5.00 4.67 -11.99
C GLY A 83 4.89 3.65 -10.85
N LEU A 84 3.97 2.69 -10.99
CA LEU A 84 3.69 1.66 -9.99
C LEU A 84 4.94 0.87 -9.57
N THR A 85 5.79 0.52 -10.54
CA THR A 85 7.02 -0.23 -10.32
C THR A 85 8.03 0.51 -9.45
N GLY A 86 8.03 1.85 -9.50
CA GLY A 86 8.88 2.69 -8.66
C GLY A 86 8.59 2.53 -7.17
N TYR A 87 7.31 2.38 -6.82
CA TYR A 87 6.85 2.22 -5.45
C TYR A 87 6.89 0.78 -4.93
N TYR A 88 6.99 -0.22 -5.81
CA TYR A 88 6.90 -1.62 -5.39
C TYR A 88 8.05 -2.02 -4.45
N PRO A 89 7.76 -2.45 -3.20
CA PRO A 89 8.78 -2.69 -2.19
C PRO A 89 9.50 -4.04 -2.34
N GLY A 90 9.00 -4.91 -3.21
CA GLY A 90 9.54 -6.25 -3.46
C GLY A 90 8.67 -7.39 -2.90
N GLY A 91 8.77 -8.56 -3.53
CA GLY A 91 7.93 -9.72 -3.23
C GLY A 91 8.07 -10.30 -1.82
N ASN A 92 9.16 -9.97 -1.10
CA ASN A 92 9.31 -10.39 0.30
C ASN A 92 8.41 -9.59 1.27
N PHE A 93 7.81 -8.50 0.80
CA PHE A 93 7.02 -7.58 1.62
C PHE A 93 5.58 -7.41 1.11
N VAL A 94 5.17 -8.20 0.11
CA VAL A 94 3.85 -8.10 -0.53
C VAL A 94 3.31 -9.49 -0.78
N ASP A 95 2.14 -9.79 -0.24
CA ASP A 95 1.43 -11.04 -0.47
C ASP A 95 0.42 -10.93 -1.60
N LEU A 96 -0.20 -9.75 -1.74
CA LEU A 96 -1.26 -9.48 -2.71
C LEU A 96 -1.02 -8.13 -3.40
N VAL A 97 -1.42 -8.02 -4.66
CA VAL A 97 -1.52 -6.74 -5.37
C VAL A 97 -2.99 -6.47 -5.64
N GLY A 98 -3.45 -5.28 -5.25
CA GLY A 98 -4.80 -4.79 -5.50
C GLY A 98 -4.78 -3.56 -6.41
N VAL A 99 -5.80 -3.42 -7.25
CA VAL A 99 -5.98 -2.24 -8.10
C VAL A 99 -7.32 -1.60 -7.78
N ASP A 100 -7.30 -0.35 -7.35
CA ASP A 100 -8.50 0.44 -7.11
C ASP A 100 -8.91 1.18 -8.37
N GLY A 101 -10.16 1.00 -8.75
CA GLY A 101 -10.75 1.65 -9.90
C GLY A 101 -12.24 1.87 -9.70
N PHE A 102 -12.72 3.03 -10.10
CA PHE A 102 -14.12 3.42 -9.95
C PHE A 102 -14.81 3.53 -11.30
N ASN A 103 -15.95 2.87 -11.45
CA ASN A 103 -16.83 3.05 -12.60
C ASN A 103 -17.80 4.20 -12.32
N PHE A 104 -17.56 5.35 -12.94
CA PHE A 104 -18.41 6.53 -12.80
C PHE A 104 -19.65 6.50 -13.69
N GLY A 105 -19.92 5.38 -14.38
CA GLY A 105 -21.11 5.11 -15.18
C GLY A 105 -20.78 4.65 -16.59
N GLY A 106 -21.31 3.49 -16.96
CA GLY A 106 -21.26 2.97 -18.32
C GLY A 106 -19.90 2.51 -18.85
N GLN A 107 -18.86 2.48 -18.03
CA GLN A 107 -17.53 2.00 -18.41
C GLN A 107 -17.46 0.48 -18.33
N THR A 108 -16.76 -0.14 -19.29
CA THR A 108 -16.40 -1.55 -19.19
C THR A 108 -15.27 -1.75 -18.18
N TRP A 109 -15.09 -2.98 -17.70
CA TRP A 109 -13.98 -3.33 -16.81
C TRP A 109 -12.61 -2.93 -17.40
N ALA A 110 -12.39 -3.22 -18.69
CA ALA A 110 -11.16 -2.85 -19.37
C ALA A 110 -10.93 -1.34 -19.40
N GLN A 111 -11.96 -0.53 -19.56
CA GLN A 111 -11.84 0.94 -19.53
C GLN A 111 -11.47 1.46 -18.15
N VAL A 112 -11.92 0.79 -17.09
CA VAL A 112 -11.57 1.18 -15.71
C VAL A 112 -10.14 0.79 -15.35
N PHE A 113 -9.68 -0.41 -15.75
CA PHE A 113 -8.45 -0.98 -15.23
C PHE A 113 -7.27 -1.07 -16.22
N SER A 114 -7.45 -0.73 -17.50
CA SER A 114 -6.38 -0.83 -18.51
C SER A 114 -5.14 0.02 -18.21
N GLY A 115 -5.25 1.05 -17.38
CA GLY A 115 -4.10 1.88 -16.99
C GLY A 115 -3.16 1.22 -15.99
N ALA A 116 -3.58 0.13 -15.34
CA ALA A 116 -2.80 -0.60 -14.33
C ALA A 116 -2.37 -2.00 -14.79
N LEU A 117 -2.82 -2.42 -15.95
CA LEU A 117 -2.52 -3.72 -16.57
C LEU A 117 -1.58 -3.54 -17.76
#